data_87ce3c19163f9b70a30e50a11f0fa45c
#
_entry.id   87ce3c19163f9b70a30e50a11f0fa45c
#
_cell.length_a   1.000
_cell.length_b   1.000
_cell.length_c   1.000
_cell.angle_alpha   90.00
_cell.angle_beta   90.00
_cell.angle_gamma   90.00
#
_symmetry.space_group_name_H-M   'P 1'
#
loop_
_entity.id
_entity.type
_entity.pdbx_description
1 polymer ?
#
loop_
_entity_poly.entity_id
_entity_poly.type
_entity_poly.pdbx_seq_one_letter_code
_entity_poly.pdbx_strand_id
1 'polypeptide(L)'
;ISGENLDKAMYCYESDGKMIPDLYAKTVTCCSEFNKIQDNARYLSRIVLDEFDWEGDMPLQIPYEDSIFYKIHVRGYTKSRTSMVKHKGTFDGIIQKADYLKELGITAVELMPAYEYDEAGRFPDYDENEKPSGMYKMAEQGRPLNYWGYCNALHFAPKASFTSCASYKNDYTYEFKNMVKQLHKKGIEVIMEMYFSDETPELITDCIRYWVMEYHIDGVHLYGPPCALNVCA
;
A
#
# COMPACT_ATOMS: atom_id res chain seq x y z
N ILE A 1 11.51 12.77 -24.42
CA ILE A 1 10.91 11.62 -25.13
C ILE A 1 9.54 12.09 -25.58
N SER A 2 9.41 12.55 -26.82
CA SER A 2 8.13 13.04 -27.36
C SER A 2 7.67 12.09 -28.47
N GLY A 3 6.40 11.66 -28.43
CA GLY A 3 5.77 10.91 -29.52
C GLY A 3 5.69 9.40 -29.37
N GLU A 4 6.17 8.82 -28.28
CA GLU A 4 6.00 7.39 -27.98
C GLU A 4 4.88 7.15 -26.97
N ASN A 5 4.20 6.03 -27.08
CA ASN A 5 3.25 5.58 -26.08
C ASN A 5 4.04 5.11 -24.83
N LEU A 6 4.09 5.95 -23.82
CA LEU A 6 4.83 5.69 -22.57
C LEU A 6 4.02 4.85 -21.56
N ASP A 7 2.76 4.52 -21.87
CA ASP A 7 1.98 3.66 -20.99
C ASP A 7 2.70 2.33 -20.76
N LYS A 8 2.87 2.01 -19.50
CA LYS A 8 3.59 0.81 -19.03
C LYS A 8 5.11 0.80 -19.30
N ALA A 9 5.69 1.90 -19.78
CA ALA A 9 7.14 1.99 -19.84
C ALA A 9 7.76 1.85 -18.45
N MET A 10 8.86 1.11 -18.37
CA MET A 10 9.60 0.89 -17.13
C MET A 10 10.86 1.75 -17.12
N TYR A 11 11.19 2.30 -15.98
CA TYR A 11 12.38 3.14 -15.81
C TYR A 11 12.99 2.99 -14.41
N CYS A 12 14.22 3.41 -14.27
CA CYS A 12 14.90 3.64 -13.00
C CYS A 12 15.90 4.77 -13.18
N TYR A 13 16.37 5.33 -12.09
CA TYR A 13 17.50 6.24 -12.09
C TYR A 13 18.81 5.47 -11.98
N GLU A 14 19.89 6.06 -12.50
CA GLU A 14 21.25 5.57 -12.31
C GLU A 14 22.12 6.70 -11.78
N SER A 15 22.87 6.44 -10.70
CA SER A 15 23.88 7.33 -10.17
C SER A 15 25.09 6.51 -9.78
N ASP A 16 26.28 6.92 -10.26
CA ASP A 16 27.57 6.27 -9.99
C ASP A 16 27.56 4.75 -10.27
N GLY A 17 26.88 4.34 -11.35
CA GLY A 17 26.74 2.93 -11.74
C GLY A 17 25.80 2.11 -10.87
N LYS A 18 25.08 2.75 -9.95
CA LYS A 18 24.07 2.10 -9.12
C LYS A 18 22.66 2.48 -9.59
N MET A 19 21.81 1.49 -9.67
CA MET A 19 20.38 1.70 -9.96
C MET A 19 19.68 2.19 -8.68
N ILE A 20 18.94 3.28 -8.81
CA ILE A 20 18.19 3.91 -7.72
C ILE A 20 16.71 3.88 -8.10
N PRO A 21 15.83 3.33 -7.25
CA PRO A 21 14.38 3.39 -7.48
C PRO A 21 13.90 4.84 -7.38
N ASP A 22 12.85 5.15 -8.12
CA ASP A 22 12.16 6.43 -7.97
C ASP A 22 11.27 6.40 -6.71
N LEU A 23 11.58 7.24 -5.73
CA LEU A 23 10.79 7.33 -4.49
C LEU A 23 9.35 7.84 -4.74
N TYR A 24 9.12 8.54 -5.85
CA TYR A 24 7.79 9.00 -6.28
C TYR A 24 7.09 8.04 -7.24
N ALA A 25 7.64 6.83 -7.42
CA ALA A 25 7.04 5.82 -8.29
C ALA A 25 5.63 5.44 -7.83
N LYS A 26 4.67 5.59 -8.73
CA LYS A 26 3.25 5.28 -8.48
C LYS A 26 2.93 3.78 -8.63
N THR A 27 3.75 3.08 -9.39
CA THR A 27 3.74 1.63 -9.52
C THR A 27 5.15 1.13 -9.76
N VAL A 28 5.42 -0.08 -9.32
CA VAL A 28 6.73 -0.72 -9.47
C VAL A 28 6.58 -2.15 -10.00
N THR A 29 7.60 -2.61 -10.69
CA THR A 29 7.71 -4.01 -11.08
C THR A 29 8.29 -4.80 -9.93
N CYS A 30 7.45 -5.32 -9.06
CA CYS A 30 7.91 -6.16 -7.96
C CYS A 30 7.06 -7.43 -7.85
N CYS A 31 7.34 -8.22 -6.82
CA CYS A 31 6.68 -9.49 -6.63
C CYS A 31 5.16 -9.34 -6.45
N SER A 32 4.40 -9.88 -7.38
CA SER A 32 2.95 -10.01 -7.26
C SER A 32 2.52 -11.01 -6.17
N GLU A 33 3.45 -11.82 -5.67
CA GLU A 33 3.19 -12.80 -4.62
C GLU A 33 3.94 -12.44 -3.35
N PHE A 34 3.20 -12.31 -2.25
CA PHE A 34 3.75 -12.01 -0.93
C PHE A 34 4.74 -13.09 -0.47
N ASN A 35 5.89 -12.66 0.05
CA ASN A 35 6.97 -13.52 0.53
C ASN A 35 7.70 -14.34 -0.55
N LYS A 36 7.50 -14.05 -1.82
CA LYS A 36 8.32 -14.66 -2.88
C LYS A 36 9.46 -13.73 -3.27
N ILE A 37 10.68 -14.25 -3.16
CA ILE A 37 11.87 -13.61 -3.68
C ILE A 37 12.00 -14.03 -5.14
N GLN A 38 11.93 -13.06 -6.05
CA GLN A 38 12.33 -13.28 -7.43
C GLN A 38 13.83 -12.97 -7.53
N ASP A 39 14.62 -13.96 -7.90
CA ASP A 39 16.02 -13.74 -8.23
C ASP A 39 16.12 -12.69 -9.33
N ASN A 40 16.89 -11.62 -9.07
CA ASN A 40 17.02 -10.43 -9.94
C ASN A 40 15.80 -9.49 -9.99
N ALA A 41 14.85 -9.56 -9.07
CA ALA A 41 13.77 -8.57 -8.99
C ALA A 41 14.38 -7.17 -8.75
N ARG A 42 14.31 -6.34 -9.77
CA ARG A 42 14.67 -4.92 -9.68
C ARG A 42 13.38 -4.15 -9.50
N TYR A 43 13.34 -3.24 -8.53
CA TYR A 43 12.25 -2.29 -8.40
C TYR A 43 12.37 -1.25 -9.54
N LEU A 44 11.82 -1.58 -10.69
CA LEU A 44 11.68 -0.61 -11.77
C LEU A 44 10.36 0.13 -11.56
N SER A 45 10.44 1.43 -11.66
CA SER A 45 9.27 2.30 -11.69
C SER A 45 8.53 2.10 -13.01
N ARG A 46 7.21 2.19 -12.99
CA ARG A 46 6.38 2.04 -14.19
C ARG A 46 5.52 3.27 -14.39
N ILE A 47 5.45 3.76 -15.60
CA ILE A 47 4.55 4.84 -15.99
C ILE A 47 3.14 4.24 -16.13
N VAL A 48 2.17 4.87 -15.47
CA VAL A 48 0.76 4.51 -15.56
C VAL A 48 -0.03 5.76 -15.92
N LEU A 49 -0.83 5.66 -16.97
CA LEU A 49 -1.84 6.65 -17.29
C LEU A 49 -3.10 6.26 -16.50
N ASP A 50 -3.50 7.13 -15.60
CA ASP A 50 -4.65 6.88 -14.73
C ASP A 50 -5.95 7.30 -15.43
N GLU A 51 -6.84 6.33 -15.65
CA GLU A 51 -8.17 6.53 -16.24
C GLU A 51 -9.26 5.95 -15.30
N PHE A 52 -9.01 5.96 -13.97
CA PHE A 52 -9.97 5.39 -13.03
C PHE A 52 -11.22 6.26 -12.92
N ASP A 53 -12.38 5.66 -13.18
CA ASP A 53 -13.67 6.33 -13.01
C ASP A 53 -14.16 6.20 -11.56
N TRP A 54 -14.12 7.30 -10.85
CA TRP A 54 -14.61 7.41 -9.49
C TRP A 54 -16.14 7.45 -9.37
N GLU A 55 -16.89 7.57 -10.48
CA GLU A 55 -18.35 7.60 -10.51
C GLU A 55 -18.95 8.69 -9.58
N GLY A 56 -18.24 9.80 -9.44
CA GLY A 56 -18.68 10.92 -8.58
C GLY A 56 -18.47 10.67 -7.08
N ASP A 57 -17.55 9.77 -6.72
CA ASP A 57 -17.15 9.53 -5.33
C ASP A 57 -16.71 10.81 -4.61
N MET A 58 -17.12 10.98 -3.38
CA MET A 58 -16.85 12.13 -2.54
C MET A 58 -16.49 11.68 -1.12
N PRO A 59 -15.66 12.42 -0.39
CA PRO A 59 -15.35 12.13 1.01
C PRO A 59 -16.64 12.03 1.85
N LEU A 60 -16.73 11.02 2.70
CA LEU A 60 -17.92 10.77 3.52
C LEU A 60 -18.10 11.77 4.65
N GLN A 61 -16.98 12.33 5.16
CA GLN A 61 -16.95 13.33 6.22
C GLN A 61 -17.74 12.94 7.47
N ILE A 62 -17.58 11.68 7.90
CA ILE A 62 -18.24 11.16 9.11
C ILE A 62 -17.70 11.94 10.32
N PRO A 63 -18.57 12.54 11.18
CA PRO A 63 -18.10 13.20 12.39
C PRO A 63 -17.25 12.28 13.25
N TYR A 64 -16.17 12.82 13.83
CA TYR A 64 -15.24 12.00 14.61
C TYR A 64 -15.92 11.29 15.79
N GLU A 65 -16.89 11.92 16.41
CA GLU A 65 -17.70 11.37 17.51
C GLU A 65 -18.57 10.19 17.09
N ASP A 66 -18.88 10.07 15.80
CA ASP A 66 -19.68 8.96 15.25
C ASP A 66 -18.80 7.89 14.61
N SER A 67 -17.46 8.06 14.66
CA SER A 67 -16.52 7.18 13.97
C SER A 67 -16.18 5.95 14.81
N ILE A 68 -16.30 4.76 14.20
CA ILE A 68 -15.88 3.48 14.76
C ILE A 68 -14.82 2.90 13.85
N PHE A 69 -13.56 2.96 14.30
CA PHE A 69 -12.41 2.51 13.55
C PHE A 69 -12.17 1.01 13.73
N TYR A 70 -11.92 0.31 12.63
CA TYR A 70 -11.49 -1.07 12.64
C TYR A 70 -10.17 -1.24 11.90
N LYS A 71 -9.11 -1.47 12.66
CA LYS A 71 -7.76 -1.65 12.10
C LYS A 71 -7.61 -3.04 11.51
N ILE A 72 -7.17 -3.10 10.26
CA ILE A 72 -6.94 -4.35 9.54
C ILE A 72 -5.61 -4.35 8.78
N HIS A 73 -5.01 -5.52 8.69
CA HIS A 73 -3.94 -5.80 7.76
C HIS A 73 -4.54 -6.43 6.51
N VAL A 74 -4.36 -5.83 5.34
CA VAL A 74 -5.00 -6.26 4.06
C VAL A 74 -4.90 -7.77 3.87
N ARG A 75 -3.68 -8.32 3.95
CA ARG A 75 -3.47 -9.75 3.77
C ARG A 75 -4.04 -10.56 4.94
N GLY A 76 -3.79 -10.15 6.18
CA GLY A 76 -4.17 -10.89 7.38
C GLY A 76 -5.67 -11.07 7.51
N TYR A 77 -6.42 -10.03 7.19
CA TYR A 77 -7.86 -9.96 7.40
C TYR A 77 -8.65 -11.05 6.67
N THR A 78 -8.28 -11.35 5.43
CA THR A 78 -9.03 -12.31 4.62
C THR A 78 -8.27 -13.59 4.27
N LYS A 79 -7.03 -13.80 4.74
CA LYS A 79 -6.20 -14.95 4.36
C LYS A 79 -6.71 -16.28 4.91
N SER A 80 -7.44 -16.27 6.04
CA SER A 80 -8.01 -17.48 6.62
C SER A 80 -8.96 -18.21 5.65
N ARG A 81 -9.01 -19.53 5.77
CA ARG A 81 -10.00 -20.35 5.05
C ARG A 81 -11.43 -20.00 5.44
N THR A 82 -11.63 -19.56 6.67
CA THR A 82 -12.94 -19.18 7.22
C THR A 82 -13.44 -17.82 6.75
N SER A 83 -12.60 -17.03 6.06
CA SER A 83 -13.01 -15.73 5.52
C SER A 83 -14.08 -15.84 4.44
N MET A 84 -14.17 -16.98 3.76
CA MET A 84 -15.15 -17.26 2.68
C MET A 84 -15.06 -16.31 1.50
N VAL A 85 -13.96 -15.56 1.34
CA VAL A 85 -13.74 -14.69 0.17
C VAL A 85 -12.99 -15.42 -0.94
N LYS A 86 -13.20 -14.99 -2.17
CA LYS A 86 -12.56 -15.59 -3.36
C LYS A 86 -11.08 -15.20 -3.45
N HIS A 87 -10.79 -13.89 -3.35
CA HIS A 87 -9.42 -13.37 -3.47
C HIS A 87 -8.86 -13.05 -2.08
N LYS A 88 -8.31 -14.06 -1.43
CA LYS A 88 -7.84 -14.00 -0.04
C LYS A 88 -6.57 -13.19 0.10
N GLY A 89 -6.55 -12.28 1.05
CA GLY A 89 -5.38 -11.47 1.38
C GLY A 89 -5.11 -10.35 0.38
N THR A 90 -6.15 -9.84 -0.28
CA THR A 90 -6.07 -8.80 -1.30
C THR A 90 -7.04 -7.66 -1.02
N PHE A 91 -6.89 -6.55 -1.73
CA PHE A 91 -7.83 -5.43 -1.70
C PHE A 91 -9.25 -5.87 -2.10
N ASP A 92 -9.37 -6.70 -3.13
CA ASP A 92 -10.66 -7.29 -3.55
C ASP A 92 -11.28 -8.17 -2.44
N GLY A 93 -10.45 -8.86 -1.66
CA GLY A 93 -10.91 -9.62 -0.50
C GLY A 93 -11.55 -8.73 0.57
N ILE A 94 -11.09 -7.48 0.72
CA ILE A 94 -11.71 -6.49 1.63
C ILE A 94 -13.07 -6.05 1.06
N ILE A 95 -13.15 -5.77 -0.24
CA ILE A 95 -14.42 -5.44 -0.89
C ILE A 95 -15.50 -6.50 -0.60
N GLN A 96 -15.13 -7.78 -0.69
CA GLN A 96 -16.06 -8.89 -0.40
C GLN A 96 -16.49 -8.96 1.07
N LYS A 97 -15.83 -8.22 1.97
CA LYS A 97 -16.17 -8.10 3.39
C LYS A 97 -16.87 -6.78 3.74
N ALA A 98 -17.10 -5.89 2.78
CA ALA A 98 -17.66 -4.57 3.05
C ALA A 98 -19.05 -4.65 3.72
N ASP A 99 -19.94 -5.55 3.27
CA ASP A 99 -21.24 -5.75 3.90
C ASP A 99 -21.13 -6.23 5.35
N TYR A 100 -20.23 -7.18 5.62
CA TYR A 100 -19.96 -7.64 6.98
C TYR A 100 -19.42 -6.50 7.88
N LEU A 101 -18.52 -5.67 7.38
CA LEU A 101 -18.02 -4.51 8.13
C LEU A 101 -19.14 -3.52 8.44
N LYS A 102 -20.02 -3.28 7.47
CA LYS A 102 -21.20 -2.42 7.67
C LYS A 102 -22.18 -3.00 8.70
N GLU A 103 -22.48 -4.28 8.64
CA GLU A 103 -23.32 -4.98 9.63
C GLU A 103 -22.72 -4.95 11.04
N LEU A 104 -21.40 -4.98 11.14
CA LEU A 104 -20.67 -4.84 12.40
C LEU A 104 -20.74 -3.42 12.98
N GLY A 105 -21.20 -2.43 12.21
CA GLY A 105 -21.31 -1.03 12.61
C GLY A 105 -20.03 -0.24 12.44
N ILE A 106 -19.08 -0.73 11.64
CA ILE A 106 -17.81 -0.04 11.34
C ILE A 106 -18.10 1.14 10.41
N THR A 107 -17.55 2.30 10.76
CA THR A 107 -17.64 3.51 9.93
C THR A 107 -16.32 3.89 9.26
N ALA A 108 -15.20 3.40 9.75
CA ALA A 108 -13.89 3.61 9.15
C ALA A 108 -13.01 2.36 9.25
N VAL A 109 -12.38 1.99 8.15
CA VAL A 109 -11.34 0.95 8.11
C VAL A 109 -9.98 1.63 8.15
N GLU A 110 -9.16 1.29 9.15
CA GLU A 110 -7.77 1.71 9.24
C GLU A 110 -6.87 0.60 8.66
N LEU A 111 -6.33 0.85 7.49
CA LEU A 111 -5.41 -0.08 6.82
C LEU A 111 -4.01 0.05 7.41
N MET A 112 -3.46 -1.02 7.94
CA MET A 112 -2.02 -1.13 8.21
C MET A 112 -1.26 -0.93 6.89
N PRO A 113 0.07 -0.63 6.90
CA PRO A 113 0.80 -0.25 5.70
C PRO A 113 0.41 -1.04 4.45
N ALA A 114 -0.17 -0.34 3.48
CA ALA A 114 -0.69 -0.92 2.23
C ALA A 114 0.02 -0.36 0.97
N TYR A 115 1.06 0.46 1.17
CA TYR A 115 2.02 0.89 0.15
C TYR A 115 3.10 -0.17 -0.09
N GLU A 116 3.91 -0.02 -1.13
CA GLU A 116 4.92 -1.01 -1.51
C GLU A 116 6.14 -0.97 -0.58
N TYR A 117 6.30 -2.02 0.20
CA TYR A 117 7.45 -2.25 1.07
C TYR A 117 8.08 -3.63 0.79
N ASP A 118 9.32 -3.81 1.19
CA ASP A 118 10.00 -5.08 1.04
C ASP A 118 9.73 -6.02 2.23
N GLU A 119 8.87 -6.98 2.02
CA GLU A 119 8.56 -7.99 3.03
C GLU A 119 9.65 -9.05 3.22
N ALA A 120 10.58 -9.16 2.27
CA ALA A 120 11.60 -10.20 2.25
C ALA A 120 13.01 -9.73 2.59
N GLY A 121 13.17 -8.45 3.01
CA GLY A 121 14.45 -7.88 3.42
C GLY A 121 15.43 -7.66 2.26
N ARG A 122 14.93 -7.22 1.10
CA ARG A 122 15.74 -6.95 -0.11
C ARG A 122 16.26 -5.52 -0.18
N PHE A 123 15.71 -4.61 0.62
CA PHE A 123 16.23 -3.24 0.70
C PHE A 123 17.62 -3.21 1.33
N PRO A 124 18.52 -2.34 0.86
CA PRO A 124 19.92 -2.33 1.26
C PRO A 124 20.17 -2.01 2.74
N ASP A 125 19.17 -1.47 3.45
CA ASP A 125 19.32 -1.07 4.86
C ASP A 125 19.03 -2.20 5.86
N TYR A 126 18.83 -3.44 5.38
CA TYR A 126 18.68 -4.58 6.27
C TYR A 126 20.05 -5.00 6.84
N ASP A 127 20.28 -4.75 8.12
CA ASP A 127 21.44 -5.28 8.84
C ASP A 127 21.20 -6.75 9.20
N GLU A 128 21.93 -7.66 8.54
CA GLU A 128 21.89 -9.10 8.82
C GLU A 128 22.29 -9.46 10.27
N ASN A 129 22.91 -8.53 10.99
CA ASN A 129 23.34 -8.70 12.39
C ASN A 129 22.27 -8.29 13.40
N GLU A 130 21.24 -7.54 13.01
CA GLU A 130 20.10 -7.28 13.88
C GLU A 130 19.22 -8.52 13.98
N LYS A 131 19.27 -9.17 15.15
CA LYS A 131 18.36 -10.29 15.44
C LYS A 131 16.92 -9.77 15.45
N PRO A 132 16.02 -10.31 14.61
CA PRO A 132 14.65 -9.87 14.58
C PRO A 132 14.02 -10.07 15.96
N SER A 133 13.39 -9.02 16.48
CA SER A 133 12.52 -9.14 17.65
C SER A 133 11.42 -10.18 17.31
N GLY A 134 10.99 -10.99 18.27
CA GLY A 134 10.14 -12.18 18.08
C GLY A 134 8.81 -12.02 17.33
N MET A 135 8.63 -10.91 16.61
CA MET A 135 7.49 -10.62 15.73
C MET A 135 7.68 -11.05 14.26
N TYR A 136 8.87 -11.49 13.88
CA TYR A 136 9.15 -11.87 12.49
C TYR A 136 9.01 -13.37 12.28
N LYS A 137 8.17 -13.77 11.33
CA LYS A 137 8.22 -15.12 10.78
C LYS A 137 9.37 -15.21 9.80
N MET A 138 10.03 -16.38 9.74
CA MET A 138 11.08 -16.61 8.76
C MET A 138 10.47 -16.70 7.34
N ALA A 139 11.06 -16.00 6.39
CA ALA A 139 10.77 -16.20 4.98
C ALA A 139 11.24 -17.60 4.50
N GLU A 140 10.78 -18.04 3.34
CA GLU A 140 11.12 -19.36 2.77
C GLU A 140 12.64 -19.63 2.69
N GLN A 141 13.47 -18.59 2.67
CA GLN A 141 14.94 -18.70 2.60
C GLN A 141 15.65 -18.42 3.94
N GLY A 142 14.94 -18.51 5.07
CA GLY A 142 15.54 -18.30 6.39
C GLY A 142 15.78 -16.84 6.76
N ARG A 143 15.31 -15.89 5.96
CA ARG A 143 15.37 -14.44 6.26
C ARG A 143 14.15 -13.99 7.08
N PRO A 144 14.28 -12.95 7.91
CA PRO A 144 13.11 -12.39 8.60
C PRO A 144 12.10 -11.82 7.60
N LEU A 145 10.83 -12.08 7.86
CA LEU A 145 9.73 -11.56 7.07
C LEU A 145 9.17 -10.31 7.73
N ASN A 146 9.25 -9.16 7.05
CA ASN A 146 8.53 -7.97 7.44
C ASN A 146 7.05 -8.11 7.01
N TYR A 147 6.24 -8.59 7.93
CA TYR A 147 4.81 -8.80 7.66
C TYR A 147 4.01 -7.50 7.70
N TRP A 148 4.43 -6.54 8.53
CA TRP A 148 3.63 -5.39 8.93
C TRP A 148 3.88 -4.14 8.08
N GLY A 149 5.06 -4.01 7.46
CA GLY A 149 5.38 -2.91 6.55
C GLY A 149 5.86 -1.61 7.21
N TYR A 150 6.18 -1.61 8.51
CA TYR A 150 6.75 -0.43 9.17
C TYR A 150 8.26 -0.38 8.92
N CYS A 151 8.63 0.03 7.73
CA CYS A 151 10.02 0.15 7.26
C CYS A 151 10.08 1.15 6.11
N ASN A 152 11.31 1.44 5.63
CA ASN A 152 11.52 2.20 4.40
C ASN A 152 10.78 1.54 3.23
N ALA A 153 10.11 2.36 2.42
CA ALA A 153 9.16 1.90 1.43
C ALA A 153 9.08 2.82 0.21
N LEU A 154 8.43 2.35 -0.83
CA LEU A 154 8.00 3.16 -1.96
C LEU A 154 6.58 3.65 -1.69
N HIS A 155 6.49 4.72 -0.91
CA HIS A 155 5.25 5.18 -0.27
C HIS A 155 4.14 5.61 -1.24
N PHE A 156 4.48 5.93 -2.50
CA PHE A 156 3.48 6.36 -3.50
C PHE A 156 2.82 5.19 -4.25
N ALA A 157 3.36 3.98 -4.13
CA ALA A 157 2.85 2.81 -4.84
C ALA A 157 2.03 1.92 -3.90
N PRO A 158 0.82 1.47 -4.27
CA PRO A 158 0.11 0.43 -3.53
C PRO A 158 0.89 -0.88 -3.51
N LYS A 159 0.72 -1.67 -2.46
CA LYS A 159 1.39 -2.97 -2.31
C LYS A 159 0.93 -3.96 -3.38
N ALA A 160 1.81 -4.26 -4.34
CA ALA A 160 1.51 -5.13 -5.47
C ALA A 160 1.05 -6.53 -5.03
N SER A 161 1.66 -7.09 -3.98
CA SER A 161 1.31 -8.42 -3.47
C SER A 161 -0.03 -8.50 -2.72
N PHE A 162 -0.71 -7.36 -2.52
CA PHE A 162 -2.07 -7.30 -1.98
C PHE A 162 -3.13 -7.19 -3.06
N THR A 163 -2.79 -7.43 -4.32
CA THR A 163 -3.75 -7.46 -5.42
C THR A 163 -4.13 -8.88 -5.79
N SER A 164 -5.30 -9.02 -6.39
CA SER A 164 -5.80 -10.32 -6.83
C SER A 164 -5.16 -10.81 -8.12
N CYS A 165 -4.38 -9.97 -8.82
CA CYS A 165 -3.79 -10.21 -10.14
C CYS A 165 -4.78 -10.60 -11.25
N ALA A 166 -5.99 -10.99 -10.89
CA ALA A 166 -6.98 -11.56 -11.80
C ALA A 166 -7.93 -10.50 -12.40
N SER A 167 -8.10 -9.35 -11.74
CA SER A 167 -9.26 -8.51 -12.00
C SER A 167 -9.00 -7.39 -13.00
N TYR A 168 -7.81 -6.78 -13.04
CA TYR A 168 -7.64 -5.50 -13.72
C TYR A 168 -6.32 -5.38 -14.50
N LYS A 169 -6.07 -6.29 -15.44
CA LYS A 169 -4.92 -6.17 -16.36
C LYS A 169 -3.56 -5.96 -15.67
N ASN A 170 -3.38 -6.52 -14.48
CA ASN A 170 -2.19 -6.33 -13.62
C ASN A 170 -2.00 -4.86 -13.17
N ASP A 171 -3.07 -4.14 -12.97
CA ASP A 171 -3.04 -2.78 -12.44
C ASP A 171 -3.47 -2.76 -10.97
N TYR A 172 -2.48 -2.71 -10.07
CA TYR A 172 -2.75 -2.68 -8.63
C TYR A 172 -3.25 -1.32 -8.14
N THR A 173 -3.01 -0.26 -8.88
CA THR A 173 -3.56 1.06 -8.56
C THR A 173 -5.07 1.04 -8.68
N TYR A 174 -5.58 0.40 -9.74
CA TYR A 174 -6.99 0.24 -9.99
C TYR A 174 -7.69 -0.55 -8.86
N GLU A 175 -7.11 -1.67 -8.42
CA GLU A 175 -7.74 -2.50 -7.39
C GLU A 175 -7.84 -1.77 -6.05
N PHE A 176 -6.80 -1.01 -5.66
CA PHE A 176 -6.85 -0.17 -4.47
C PHE A 176 -7.95 0.91 -4.59
N LYS A 177 -7.97 1.68 -5.69
CA LYS A 177 -8.99 2.70 -5.94
C LYS A 177 -10.41 2.11 -5.90
N ASN A 178 -10.59 0.95 -6.52
CA ASN A 178 -11.88 0.26 -6.49
C ASN A 178 -12.26 -0.17 -5.05
N MET A 179 -11.31 -0.60 -4.24
CA MET A 179 -11.58 -0.93 -2.83
C MET A 179 -12.11 0.31 -2.08
N VAL A 180 -11.44 1.47 -2.20
CA VAL A 180 -11.90 2.70 -1.56
C VAL A 180 -13.30 3.06 -2.03
N LYS A 181 -13.51 3.13 -3.35
CA LYS A 181 -14.83 3.43 -3.94
C LYS A 181 -15.93 2.49 -3.42
N GLN A 182 -15.68 1.19 -3.32
CA GLN A 182 -16.68 0.23 -2.84
C GLN A 182 -16.95 0.38 -1.33
N LEU A 183 -15.94 0.71 -0.52
CA LEU A 183 -16.12 1.00 0.90
C LEU A 183 -16.92 2.29 1.09
N HIS A 184 -16.62 3.36 0.35
CA HIS A 184 -17.39 4.62 0.37
C HIS A 184 -18.87 4.38 0.01
N LYS A 185 -19.17 3.57 -1.00
CA LYS A 185 -20.55 3.18 -1.33
C LYS A 185 -21.29 2.47 -0.20
N LYS A 186 -20.57 1.90 0.77
CA LYS A 186 -21.13 1.31 1.99
C LYS A 186 -21.14 2.29 3.17
N GLY A 187 -20.69 3.53 2.98
CA GLY A 187 -20.54 4.52 4.06
C GLY A 187 -19.43 4.14 5.04
N ILE A 188 -18.30 3.63 4.54
CA ILE A 188 -17.13 3.27 5.32
C ILE A 188 -15.94 4.06 4.78
N GLU A 189 -15.35 4.90 5.62
CA GLU A 189 -14.13 5.66 5.34
C GLU A 189 -12.90 4.75 5.31
N VAL A 190 -11.86 5.21 4.61
CA VAL A 190 -10.57 4.50 4.53
C VAL A 190 -9.47 5.39 5.08
N ILE A 191 -8.87 4.95 6.17
CA ILE A 191 -7.70 5.55 6.79
C ILE A 191 -6.50 4.68 6.48
N MET A 192 -5.33 5.25 6.19
CA MET A 192 -4.12 4.47 5.96
C MET A 192 -3.04 4.80 6.97
N GLU A 193 -2.46 3.77 7.58
CA GLU A 193 -1.24 3.92 8.37
C GLU A 193 -0.04 4.14 7.45
N MET A 194 0.73 5.17 7.75
CA MET A 194 1.96 5.49 7.02
C MET A 194 3.12 5.62 8.01
N TYR A 195 4.15 4.83 7.79
CA TYR A 195 5.37 4.88 8.55
C TYR A 195 6.46 5.59 7.74
N PHE A 196 7.02 6.64 8.31
CA PHE A 196 8.15 7.36 7.74
C PHE A 196 9.32 7.33 8.73
N SER A 197 10.51 7.02 8.27
CA SER A 197 11.73 6.93 9.10
C SER A 197 12.59 8.18 9.01
N ASP A 198 13.09 8.46 7.83
CA ASP A 198 14.05 9.53 7.54
C ASP A 198 13.72 10.32 6.26
N GLU A 199 12.50 10.14 5.75
CA GLU A 199 12.02 10.86 4.58
C GLU A 199 11.90 12.37 4.86
N THR A 200 12.12 13.17 3.80
CA THR A 200 12.03 14.62 3.94
C THR A 200 10.58 15.09 4.15
N PRO A 201 10.37 16.22 4.84
CA PRO A 201 9.04 16.81 5.03
C PRO A 201 8.26 17.00 3.72
N GLU A 202 8.97 17.38 2.65
CA GLU A 202 8.37 17.60 1.34
C GLU A 202 7.83 16.28 0.77
N LEU A 203 8.61 15.19 0.84
CA LEU A 203 8.19 13.88 0.35
C LEU A 203 6.97 13.38 1.15
N ILE A 204 6.98 13.53 2.47
CA ILE A 204 5.86 13.13 3.34
C ILE A 204 4.60 13.90 2.95
N THR A 205 4.70 15.23 2.81
CA THR A 205 3.57 16.09 2.43
C THR A 205 3.02 15.72 1.06
N ASP A 206 3.89 15.54 0.08
CA ASP A 206 3.50 15.16 -1.28
C ASP A 206 2.85 13.77 -1.30
N CYS A 207 3.38 12.84 -0.52
CA CYS A 207 2.84 11.49 -0.40
C CYS A 207 1.42 11.51 0.17
N ILE A 208 1.20 12.17 1.31
CA ILE A 208 -0.13 12.28 1.92
C ILE A 208 -1.12 12.93 0.94
N ARG A 209 -0.73 14.07 0.35
CA ARG A 209 -1.56 14.75 -0.64
C ARG A 209 -1.92 13.84 -1.81
N TYR A 210 -0.94 13.07 -2.31
CA TYR A 210 -1.15 12.13 -3.40
C TYR A 210 -2.19 11.06 -3.04
N TRP A 211 -2.09 10.44 -1.88
CA TRP A 211 -3.05 9.42 -1.46
C TRP A 211 -4.46 9.98 -1.27
N VAL A 212 -4.59 11.17 -0.69
CA VAL A 212 -5.90 11.83 -0.54
C VAL A 212 -6.49 12.21 -1.89
N MET A 213 -5.70 12.79 -2.79
CA MET A 213 -6.21 13.30 -4.07
C MET A 213 -6.43 12.21 -5.12
N GLU A 214 -5.58 11.19 -5.16
CA GLU A 214 -5.59 10.17 -6.21
C GLU A 214 -6.30 8.88 -5.78
N TYR A 215 -6.26 8.55 -4.50
CA TYR A 215 -6.86 7.32 -3.97
C TYR A 215 -8.09 7.58 -3.09
N HIS A 216 -8.46 8.84 -2.87
CA HIS A 216 -9.60 9.26 -2.07
C HIS A 216 -9.63 8.66 -0.66
N ILE A 217 -8.46 8.40 -0.05
CA ILE A 217 -8.44 8.02 1.35
C ILE A 217 -8.90 9.20 2.22
N ASP A 218 -9.66 8.93 3.28
CA ASP A 218 -10.27 9.96 4.13
C ASP A 218 -9.33 10.48 5.20
N GLY A 219 -8.25 9.75 5.48
CA GLY A 219 -7.26 10.18 6.45
C GLY A 219 -6.02 9.32 6.50
N VAL A 220 -5.05 9.77 7.28
CA VAL A 220 -3.80 9.08 7.52
C VAL A 220 -3.52 8.96 9.01
N HIS A 221 -2.93 7.84 9.41
CA HIS A 221 -2.39 7.65 10.74
C HIS A 221 -0.86 7.55 10.62
N LEU A 222 -0.17 8.60 11.07
CA LEU A 222 1.27 8.73 10.88
C LEU A 222 2.04 8.03 12.00
N TYR A 223 3.03 7.24 11.61
CA TYR A 223 4.02 6.64 12.47
C TYR A 223 5.43 7.06 12.05
N GLY A 224 6.29 7.26 13.01
CA GLY A 224 7.69 7.60 12.75
C GLY A 224 8.31 8.42 13.86
N PRO A 225 9.58 8.84 13.71
CA PRO A 225 10.23 9.71 14.66
C PRO A 225 9.54 11.09 14.70
N PRO A 226 9.68 11.86 15.81
CA PRO A 226 9.02 13.17 15.97
C PRO A 226 9.28 14.16 14.83
N CYS A 227 10.43 14.08 14.17
CA CYS A 227 10.75 14.94 13.04
C CYS A 227 9.84 14.70 11.83
N ALA A 228 9.43 13.47 11.58
CA ALA A 228 8.49 13.13 10.53
C ALA A 228 7.05 13.56 10.90
N LEU A 229 6.69 13.54 12.18
CA LEU A 229 5.35 13.88 12.65
C LEU A 229 5.09 15.39 12.71
N ASN A 230 6.12 16.23 12.76
CA ASN A 230 5.98 17.70 12.79
C ASN A 230 5.59 18.32 11.45
N VAL A 231 5.49 17.53 10.39
CA VAL A 231 5.13 18.01 9.04
C VAL A 231 3.65 18.41 8.95
N CYS A 232 2.82 17.83 9.81
CA CYS A 232 1.36 18.00 9.76
C CYS A 232 0.81 18.93 10.87
N ALA A 233 1.68 19.61 11.62
CA ALA A 233 1.32 20.64 12.59
C ALA A 233 1.42 22.02 11.95
#